data_63b08234658df43bf8c9dcd720042609
#
_entry.id   63b08234658df43bf8c9dcd720042609
#
_cell.length_a   1.000
_cell.length_b   1.000
_cell.length_c   1.000
_cell.angle_alpha   90.00
_cell.angle_beta   90.00
_cell.angle_gamma   90.00
#
_symmetry.space_group_name_H-M   'P 1'
#
loop_
_entity.id
_entity.type
_entity.pdbx_description
1 polymer ?
#
loop_
_entity_poly.entity_id
_entity_poly.type
_entity_poly.pdbx_seq_one_letter_code
_entity_poly.pdbx_strand_id
1 'polypeptide(L)'
;MNHKLTIAPRQSDNVLHVGGPNVGDRRIFDQLVDEIFERRWFTNGGEVVKEFEARLCEYLGVKHCIPVCNATIGLQLACHALELTGEIILPAFTFVATPHAVAWERLTPVFADIESDSHTLCPKAVESLINERTSAIIGVHLWGNPCNIELLQDIADDHGLNLIFDAAHAFGCARNGSMVGNFGDCEVFSFHATKFFNTFEGGAIATNDDEL
;
A
#
# COMPACT_ATOMS: atom_id res chain seq x y z
N MET A 1 34.59 11.53 -18.42
CA MET A 1 33.82 12.80 -18.45
C MET A 1 33.10 12.94 -17.13
N ASN A 2 33.56 13.84 -16.25
CA ASN A 2 32.95 14.05 -14.94
C ASN A 2 31.65 14.85 -15.09
N HIS A 3 30.51 14.19 -15.19
CA HIS A 3 29.24 14.86 -14.99
C HIS A 3 29.03 15.09 -13.49
N LYS A 4 29.48 16.26 -13.03
CA LYS A 4 29.00 16.79 -11.76
C LYS A 4 27.50 17.06 -11.92
N LEU A 5 26.66 16.17 -11.40
CA LEU A 5 25.24 16.45 -11.15
C LEU A 5 25.21 17.60 -10.14
N THR A 6 24.98 18.80 -10.63
CA THR A 6 24.72 19.97 -9.78
C THR A 6 23.31 19.80 -9.24
N ILE A 7 23.19 19.29 -8.01
CA ILE A 7 21.93 19.32 -7.28
C ILE A 7 21.60 20.81 -7.10
N ALA A 8 20.51 21.26 -7.70
CA ALA A 8 20.04 22.63 -7.50
C ALA A 8 19.89 22.89 -6.00
N PRO A 9 20.34 24.04 -5.48
CA PRO A 9 20.18 24.34 -4.05
C PRO A 9 18.69 24.31 -3.71
N ARG A 10 18.35 23.66 -2.58
CA ARG A 10 16.99 23.73 -2.01
C ARG A 10 16.61 25.21 -1.92
N GLN A 11 15.57 25.60 -2.63
CA GLN A 11 15.04 26.95 -2.50
C GLN A 11 14.60 27.17 -1.05
N SER A 12 15.02 28.29 -0.51
CA SER A 12 14.73 28.89 0.81
C SER A 12 13.88 28.10 1.80
N ASP A 13 14.38 28.00 2.97
CA ASP A 13 14.11 27.20 4.16
C ASP A 13 12.65 27.18 4.72
N ASN A 14 11.66 27.71 4.02
CA ASN A 14 10.29 27.85 4.53
C ASN A 14 9.19 27.34 3.61
N VAL A 15 9.48 26.69 2.49
CA VAL A 15 8.46 26.15 1.59
C VAL A 15 8.49 24.63 1.64
N LEU A 16 7.48 24.04 2.28
CA LEU A 16 7.25 22.61 2.22
C LEU A 16 6.51 22.29 0.91
N HIS A 17 7.23 21.71 -0.05
CA HIS A 17 6.61 21.26 -1.29
C HIS A 17 5.89 19.93 -1.09
N VAL A 18 4.59 19.92 -1.33
CA VAL A 18 3.79 18.69 -1.39
C VAL A 18 4.32 17.81 -2.54
N GLY A 19 4.65 16.56 -2.24
CA GLY A 19 5.25 15.65 -3.25
C GLY A 19 6.73 15.88 -3.53
N GLY A 20 7.41 16.68 -2.71
CA GLY A 20 8.88 16.76 -2.74
C GLY A 20 9.46 15.41 -2.31
N PRO A 21 10.26 14.71 -3.16
CA PRO A 21 10.76 13.39 -2.83
C PRO A 21 11.65 13.41 -1.59
N ASN A 22 11.45 12.48 -0.69
CA ASN A 22 12.39 12.20 0.39
C ASN A 22 13.54 11.37 -0.20
N VAL A 23 14.75 11.89 -0.14
CA VAL A 23 15.94 11.25 -0.72
C VAL A 23 16.81 10.72 0.40
N GLY A 24 17.11 9.42 0.38
CA GLY A 24 18.02 8.76 1.30
C GLY A 24 19.51 9.15 1.06
N ASP A 25 20.41 8.53 1.83
CA ASP A 25 21.85 8.73 1.65
C ASP A 25 22.34 8.14 0.32
N ARG A 26 22.77 9.01 -0.57
CA ARG A 26 23.27 8.63 -1.90
C ARG A 26 24.44 7.65 -1.85
N ARG A 27 25.30 7.72 -0.85
CA ARG A 27 26.46 6.82 -0.72
C ARG A 27 26.04 5.41 -0.42
N ILE A 28 25.04 5.25 0.44
CA ILE A 28 24.46 3.92 0.75
C ILE A 28 23.80 3.33 -0.50
N PHE A 29 23.06 4.17 -1.25
CA PHE A 29 22.45 3.73 -2.50
C PHE A 29 23.51 3.25 -3.51
N ASP A 30 24.55 4.03 -3.74
CA ASP A 30 25.62 3.67 -4.67
C ASP A 30 26.34 2.38 -4.24
N GLN A 31 26.60 2.20 -2.94
CA GLN A 31 27.19 0.97 -2.40
C GLN A 31 26.28 -0.26 -2.67
N LEU A 32 24.99 -0.17 -2.41
CA LEU A 32 24.06 -1.27 -2.69
C LEU A 32 23.98 -1.61 -4.19
N VAL A 33 24.06 -0.58 -5.04
CA VAL A 33 24.13 -0.79 -6.50
C VAL A 33 25.41 -1.53 -6.88
N ASP A 34 26.57 -1.12 -6.36
CA ASP A 34 27.84 -1.78 -6.61
C ASP A 34 27.81 -3.26 -6.18
N GLU A 35 27.25 -3.55 -5.01
CA GLU A 35 27.08 -4.93 -4.51
C GLU A 35 26.20 -5.77 -5.46
N ILE A 36 25.11 -5.22 -6.00
CA ILE A 36 24.26 -5.92 -6.98
C ILE A 36 25.06 -6.26 -8.24
N PHE A 37 25.87 -5.31 -8.74
CA PHE A 37 26.72 -5.52 -9.92
C PHE A 37 27.83 -6.55 -9.66
N GLU A 38 28.46 -6.53 -8.51
CA GLU A 38 29.49 -7.52 -8.12
C GLU A 38 28.92 -8.94 -8.06
N ARG A 39 27.73 -9.10 -7.45
CA ARG A 39 27.03 -10.39 -7.34
C ARG A 39 26.45 -10.87 -8.67
N ARG A 40 26.24 -9.98 -9.63
CA ARG A 40 25.59 -10.24 -10.92
C ARG A 40 24.21 -10.88 -10.82
N TRP A 41 23.50 -10.59 -9.74
CA TRP A 41 22.14 -11.09 -9.54
C TRP A 41 21.14 -9.94 -9.72
N PHE A 42 20.56 -9.85 -10.91
CA PHE A 42 19.64 -8.79 -11.34
C PHE A 42 18.18 -9.24 -11.40
N THR A 43 17.89 -10.46 -10.97
CA THR A 43 16.54 -11.05 -11.02
C THR A 43 15.91 -11.14 -9.62
N ASN A 44 14.73 -11.77 -9.53
CA ASN A 44 13.97 -11.92 -8.28
C ASN A 44 14.77 -12.66 -7.20
N GLY A 45 14.46 -12.37 -5.93
CA GLY A 45 15.02 -13.06 -4.78
C GLY A 45 16.51 -12.78 -4.54
N GLY A 46 17.03 -11.64 -5.04
CA GLY A 46 18.38 -11.18 -4.72
C GLY A 46 18.51 -10.77 -3.25
N GLU A 47 19.74 -10.70 -2.74
CA GLU A 47 20.02 -10.44 -1.32
C GLU A 47 19.46 -9.09 -0.85
N VAL A 48 19.55 -8.03 -1.69
CA VAL A 48 19.02 -6.71 -1.35
C VAL A 48 17.50 -6.73 -1.20
N VAL A 49 16.79 -7.49 -2.05
CA VAL A 49 15.33 -7.65 -1.93
C VAL A 49 14.97 -8.41 -0.66
N LYS A 50 15.65 -9.51 -0.35
CA LYS A 50 15.42 -10.28 0.88
C LYS A 50 15.69 -9.46 2.15
N GLU A 51 16.74 -8.66 2.14
CA GLU A 51 17.03 -7.73 3.24
C GLU A 51 15.93 -6.68 3.37
N PHE A 52 15.43 -6.16 2.25
CA PHE A 52 14.35 -5.19 2.24
C PHE A 52 13.03 -5.79 2.78
N GLU A 53 12.66 -7.00 2.34
CA GLU A 53 11.52 -7.76 2.88
C GLU A 53 11.63 -7.94 4.39
N ALA A 54 12.78 -8.42 4.87
CA ALA A 54 13.01 -8.63 6.29
C ALA A 54 12.90 -7.34 7.12
N ARG A 55 13.47 -6.24 6.63
CA ARG A 55 13.38 -4.93 7.29
C ARG A 55 11.96 -4.36 7.30
N LEU A 56 11.20 -4.57 6.23
CA LEU A 56 9.79 -4.17 6.18
C LEU A 56 8.97 -4.96 7.20
N CYS A 57 9.17 -6.29 7.26
CA CYS A 57 8.49 -7.14 8.25
C CYS A 57 8.83 -6.71 9.69
N GLU A 58 10.09 -6.45 9.98
CA GLU A 58 10.53 -5.97 11.30
C GLU A 58 9.91 -4.61 11.64
N TYR A 59 9.94 -3.67 10.69
CA TYR A 59 9.43 -2.30 10.90
C TYR A 59 7.93 -2.26 11.11
N LEU A 60 7.17 -3.02 10.31
CA LEU A 60 5.71 -3.08 10.37
C LEU A 60 5.20 -4.03 11.47
N GLY A 61 6.03 -4.96 11.92
CA GLY A 61 5.62 -6.01 12.86
C GLY A 61 4.70 -7.06 12.22
N VAL A 62 4.89 -7.36 10.94
CA VAL A 62 4.11 -8.35 10.18
C VAL A 62 4.93 -9.61 9.89
N LYS A 63 4.25 -10.72 9.59
CA LYS A 63 4.94 -11.96 9.21
C LYS A 63 5.53 -11.88 7.81
N HIS A 64 4.79 -11.30 6.86
CA HIS A 64 5.14 -11.26 5.45
C HIS A 64 5.01 -9.86 4.88
N CYS A 65 5.98 -9.47 4.08
CA CYS A 65 5.94 -8.23 3.32
C CYS A 65 6.59 -8.48 1.96
N ILE A 66 5.81 -8.46 0.91
CA ILE A 66 6.20 -8.85 -0.45
C ILE A 66 6.36 -7.58 -1.30
N PRO A 67 7.58 -7.18 -1.67
CA PRO A 67 7.81 -6.05 -2.56
C PRO A 67 7.23 -6.31 -3.95
N VAL A 68 6.57 -5.29 -4.49
CA VAL A 68 5.98 -5.28 -5.84
C VAL A 68 6.39 -4.03 -6.60
N CYS A 69 6.20 -4.02 -7.91
CA CYS A 69 6.63 -2.90 -8.75
C CYS A 69 5.87 -1.58 -8.47
N ASN A 70 4.65 -1.65 -7.97
CA ASN A 70 3.86 -0.52 -7.46
C ASN A 70 2.59 -1.01 -6.75
N ALA A 71 1.91 -0.12 -6.02
CA ALA A 71 0.70 -0.45 -5.28
C ALA A 71 -0.48 -0.86 -6.18
N THR A 72 -0.57 -0.36 -7.40
CA THR A 72 -1.64 -0.75 -8.33
C THR A 72 -1.58 -2.24 -8.64
N ILE A 73 -0.39 -2.74 -8.97
CA ILE A 73 -0.15 -4.18 -9.16
C ILE A 73 -0.30 -4.93 -7.84
N GLY A 74 0.11 -4.34 -6.72
CA GLY A 74 -0.10 -4.93 -5.39
C GLY A 74 -1.58 -5.20 -5.09
N LEU A 75 -2.45 -4.22 -5.38
CA LEU A 75 -3.91 -4.38 -5.22
C LEU A 75 -4.49 -5.44 -6.17
N GLN A 76 -4.02 -5.51 -7.42
CA GLN A 76 -4.43 -6.57 -8.36
C GLN A 76 -4.02 -7.94 -7.84
N LEU A 77 -2.77 -8.09 -7.40
CA LEU A 77 -2.28 -9.34 -6.85
C LEU A 77 -3.04 -9.77 -5.59
N ALA A 78 -3.38 -8.82 -4.71
CA ALA A 78 -4.19 -9.09 -3.53
C ALA A 78 -5.60 -9.59 -3.92
N CYS A 79 -6.27 -8.92 -4.85
CA CYS A 79 -7.58 -9.38 -5.36
C CYS A 79 -7.49 -10.77 -5.99
N HIS A 80 -6.42 -11.04 -6.73
CA HIS A 80 -6.22 -12.32 -7.41
C HIS A 80 -5.90 -13.46 -6.42
N ALA A 81 -4.99 -13.21 -5.47
CA ALA A 81 -4.56 -14.21 -4.49
C ALA A 81 -5.68 -14.60 -3.51
N LEU A 82 -6.55 -13.66 -3.16
CA LEU A 82 -7.77 -13.91 -2.38
C LEU A 82 -8.92 -14.52 -3.21
N GLU A 83 -8.70 -14.85 -4.48
CA GLU A 83 -9.67 -15.45 -5.40
C GLU A 83 -11.01 -14.68 -5.43
N LEU A 84 -10.96 -13.35 -5.35
CA LEU A 84 -12.15 -12.50 -5.28
C LEU A 84 -13.02 -12.63 -6.52
N THR A 85 -14.34 -12.52 -6.33
CA THR A 85 -15.33 -12.60 -7.40
C THR A 85 -16.40 -11.53 -7.25
N GLY A 86 -17.15 -11.24 -8.31
CA GLY A 86 -18.33 -10.38 -8.25
C GLY A 86 -18.04 -8.91 -7.93
N GLU A 87 -18.51 -8.43 -6.79
CA GLU A 87 -18.52 -7.03 -6.42
C GLU A 87 -17.56 -6.74 -5.25
N ILE A 88 -16.83 -5.63 -5.37
CA ILE A 88 -15.91 -5.14 -4.35
C ILE A 88 -16.37 -3.75 -3.91
N ILE A 89 -16.67 -3.57 -2.64
CA ILE A 89 -17.06 -2.29 -2.09
C ILE A 89 -15.81 -1.48 -1.73
N LEU A 90 -15.74 -0.24 -2.20
CA LEU A 90 -14.61 0.66 -1.99
C LEU A 90 -15.06 2.13 -1.99
N PRO A 91 -14.27 3.07 -1.44
CA PRO A 91 -14.67 4.46 -1.40
C PRO A 91 -14.65 5.11 -2.79
N ALA A 92 -15.64 5.99 -3.06
CA ALA A 92 -15.62 6.85 -4.25
C ALA A 92 -14.51 7.90 -4.19
N PHE A 93 -14.09 8.30 -2.99
CA PHE A 93 -13.03 9.28 -2.76
C PHE A 93 -11.69 8.57 -2.52
N THR A 94 -11.01 8.23 -3.60
CA THR A 94 -9.71 7.56 -3.60
C THR A 94 -8.91 7.94 -4.84
N PHE A 95 -7.66 7.54 -4.89
CA PHE A 95 -6.89 7.58 -6.13
C PHE A 95 -7.42 6.52 -7.11
N VAL A 96 -7.42 6.86 -8.39
CA VAL A 96 -8.00 6.01 -9.46
C VAL A 96 -7.42 4.59 -9.53
N ALA A 97 -6.24 4.35 -8.97
CA ALA A 97 -5.61 3.02 -8.95
C ALA A 97 -6.44 1.99 -8.18
N THR A 98 -7.11 2.38 -7.09
CA THR A 98 -7.92 1.46 -6.28
C THR A 98 -9.06 0.82 -7.09
N PRO A 99 -9.99 1.58 -7.70
CA PRO A 99 -11.03 0.97 -8.54
C PRO A 99 -10.50 0.37 -9.85
N HIS A 100 -9.41 0.88 -10.41
CA HIS A 100 -8.80 0.30 -11.61
C HIS A 100 -8.22 -1.09 -11.34
N ALA A 101 -7.56 -1.31 -10.19
CA ALA A 101 -7.06 -2.62 -9.82
C ALA A 101 -8.19 -3.66 -9.79
N VAL A 102 -9.31 -3.30 -9.16
CA VAL A 102 -10.53 -4.12 -9.13
C VAL A 102 -11.07 -4.41 -10.54
N ALA A 103 -11.22 -3.38 -11.36
CA ALA A 103 -11.77 -3.51 -12.71
C ALA A 103 -10.86 -4.35 -13.62
N TRP A 104 -9.55 -4.29 -13.47
CA TRP A 104 -8.60 -5.08 -14.26
C TRP A 104 -8.64 -6.57 -13.93
N GLU A 105 -8.95 -6.92 -12.69
CA GLU A 105 -9.25 -8.31 -12.29
C GLU A 105 -10.65 -8.77 -12.70
N ARG A 106 -11.37 -7.99 -13.52
CA ARG A 106 -12.74 -8.26 -14.00
C ARG A 106 -13.77 -8.30 -12.88
N LEU A 107 -13.45 -7.72 -11.75
CA LEU A 107 -14.36 -7.50 -10.63
C LEU A 107 -15.14 -6.19 -10.85
N THR A 108 -16.26 -6.06 -10.16
CA THR A 108 -17.11 -4.87 -10.27
C THR A 108 -16.89 -3.95 -9.07
N PRO A 109 -16.30 -2.77 -9.23
CA PRO A 109 -16.19 -1.81 -8.13
C PRO A 109 -17.57 -1.24 -7.79
N VAL A 110 -17.96 -1.33 -6.52
CA VAL A 110 -19.17 -0.72 -5.96
C VAL A 110 -18.74 0.43 -5.05
N PHE A 111 -19.15 1.63 -5.39
CA PHE A 111 -18.69 2.83 -4.68
C PHE A 111 -19.57 3.13 -3.48
N ALA A 112 -18.96 3.14 -2.30
CA ALA A 112 -19.56 3.58 -1.05
C ALA A 112 -19.13 5.02 -0.72
N ASP A 113 -19.95 5.70 0.06
CA ASP A 113 -19.64 7.04 0.54
C ASP A 113 -18.58 7.03 1.64
N ILE A 114 -18.03 8.19 1.93
CA ILE A 114 -17.02 8.42 2.97
C ILE A 114 -17.63 9.14 4.16
N GLU A 115 -16.96 9.07 5.29
CA GLU A 115 -17.29 9.90 6.44
C GLU A 115 -16.80 11.34 6.24
N SER A 116 -17.62 12.32 6.64
CA SER A 116 -17.33 13.76 6.45
C SER A 116 -16.08 14.23 7.17
N ASP A 117 -15.74 13.62 8.29
CA ASP A 117 -14.68 14.07 9.18
C ASP A 117 -13.34 13.41 8.86
N SER A 118 -13.38 12.09 8.63
CA SER A 118 -12.17 11.29 8.36
C SER A 118 -11.81 11.23 6.90
N HIS A 119 -12.77 11.42 6.00
CA HIS A 119 -12.69 11.20 4.55
C HIS A 119 -12.33 9.76 4.17
N THR A 120 -12.42 8.82 5.12
CA THR A 120 -12.26 7.39 4.88
C THR A 120 -13.58 6.70 4.68
N LEU A 121 -13.57 5.47 4.22
CA LEU A 121 -14.76 4.67 3.91
C LEU A 121 -15.73 4.64 5.09
N CYS A 122 -17.01 4.97 4.84
CA CYS A 122 -18.06 4.98 5.85
C CYS A 122 -18.62 3.56 6.09
N PRO A 123 -18.44 2.95 7.29
CA PRO A 123 -18.92 1.59 7.55
C PRO A 123 -20.42 1.39 7.31
N LYS A 124 -21.26 2.37 7.66
CA LYS A 124 -22.72 2.30 7.40
C LYS A 124 -23.05 2.28 5.91
N ALA A 125 -22.29 3.03 5.10
CA ALA A 125 -22.47 3.01 3.65
C ALA A 125 -22.06 1.65 3.08
N VAL A 126 -20.96 1.07 3.57
CA VAL A 126 -20.52 -0.28 3.21
C VAL A 126 -21.63 -1.29 3.49
N GLU A 127 -22.10 -1.36 4.73
CA GLU A 127 -23.11 -2.33 5.17
C GLU A 127 -24.40 -2.26 4.32
N SER A 128 -24.81 -1.05 3.93
CA SER A 128 -26.01 -0.85 3.09
C SER A 128 -25.87 -1.34 1.64
N LEU A 129 -24.65 -1.57 1.17
CA LEU A 129 -24.35 -1.99 -0.21
C LEU A 129 -24.05 -3.48 -0.33
N ILE A 130 -23.83 -4.17 0.79
CA ILE A 130 -23.55 -5.63 0.80
C ILE A 130 -24.73 -6.40 0.22
N ASN A 131 -24.43 -7.32 -0.68
CA ASN A 131 -25.36 -8.23 -1.28
C ASN A 131 -24.70 -9.58 -1.63
N GLU A 132 -25.43 -10.54 -2.16
CA GLU A 132 -24.94 -11.89 -2.46
C GLU A 132 -23.77 -11.96 -3.46
N ARG A 133 -23.47 -10.88 -4.17
CA ARG A 133 -22.33 -10.80 -5.09
C ARG A 133 -21.10 -10.13 -4.49
N THR A 134 -21.22 -9.55 -3.32
CA THR A 134 -20.12 -8.88 -2.64
C THR A 134 -19.14 -9.93 -2.12
N SER A 135 -17.86 -9.81 -2.47
CA SER A 135 -16.80 -10.71 -2.00
C SER A 135 -15.75 -10.05 -1.13
N ALA A 136 -15.60 -8.73 -1.23
CA ALA A 136 -14.62 -8.00 -0.41
C ALA A 136 -14.98 -6.53 -0.21
N ILE A 137 -14.30 -5.97 0.79
CA ILE A 137 -14.24 -4.53 1.07
C ILE A 137 -12.79 -4.07 0.87
N ILE A 138 -12.59 -2.96 0.16
CA ILE A 138 -11.31 -2.28 0.11
C ILE A 138 -11.42 -0.93 0.82
N GLY A 139 -10.85 -0.83 2.02
CA GLY A 139 -10.69 0.44 2.72
C GLY A 139 -9.47 1.21 2.20
N VAL A 140 -9.49 2.55 2.26
CA VAL A 140 -8.33 3.37 1.87
C VAL A 140 -7.90 4.23 3.05
N HIS A 141 -6.66 4.07 3.50
CA HIS A 141 -6.05 4.88 4.56
C HIS A 141 -5.61 6.23 3.99
N LEU A 142 -6.61 7.10 3.74
CA LEU A 142 -6.43 8.32 2.97
C LEU A 142 -5.55 9.33 3.71
N TRP A 143 -4.51 9.83 3.02
CA TRP A 143 -3.53 10.79 3.57
C TRP A 143 -2.85 10.34 4.87
N GLY A 144 -2.75 9.03 5.10
CA GLY A 144 -2.19 8.47 6.32
C GLY A 144 -3.17 8.42 7.49
N ASN A 145 -4.45 8.75 7.27
CA ASN A 145 -5.50 8.58 8.26
C ASN A 145 -6.12 7.17 8.12
N PRO A 146 -5.93 6.27 9.09
CA PRO A 146 -6.49 4.94 9.02
C PRO A 146 -8.02 4.95 8.99
N CYS A 147 -8.61 4.05 8.20
CA CYS A 147 -10.05 3.78 8.24
C CYS A 147 -10.53 3.41 9.66
N ASN A 148 -11.83 3.36 9.84
CA ASN A 148 -12.40 2.71 11.02
C ASN A 148 -12.26 1.20 10.87
N ILE A 149 -11.03 0.72 11.13
CA ILE A 149 -10.59 -0.65 10.86
C ILE A 149 -11.47 -1.64 11.62
N GLU A 150 -11.74 -1.37 12.87
CA GLU A 150 -12.47 -2.26 13.75
C GLU A 150 -13.89 -2.52 13.23
N LEU A 151 -14.62 -1.45 12.86
CA LEU A 151 -15.97 -1.59 12.32
C LEU A 151 -15.98 -2.23 10.92
N LEU A 152 -14.99 -1.96 10.09
CA LEU A 152 -14.90 -2.61 8.78
C LEU A 152 -14.56 -4.10 8.91
N GLN A 153 -13.73 -4.47 9.89
CA GLN A 153 -13.43 -5.86 10.21
C GLN A 153 -14.66 -6.60 10.72
N ASP A 154 -15.39 -6.00 11.69
CA ASP A 154 -16.65 -6.58 12.21
C ASP A 154 -17.65 -6.84 11.06
N ILE A 155 -17.81 -5.88 10.14
CA ILE A 155 -18.68 -6.04 8.96
C ILE A 155 -18.18 -7.16 8.05
N ALA A 156 -16.89 -7.21 7.77
CA ALA A 156 -16.31 -8.26 6.94
C ALA A 156 -16.50 -9.64 7.55
N ASP A 157 -16.26 -9.79 8.84
CA ASP A 157 -16.42 -11.05 9.59
C ASP A 157 -17.90 -11.49 9.62
N ASP A 158 -18.83 -10.57 9.89
CA ASP A 158 -20.27 -10.85 9.97
C ASP A 158 -20.85 -11.33 8.63
N HIS A 159 -20.28 -10.88 7.51
CA HIS A 159 -20.74 -11.21 6.16
C HIS A 159 -19.84 -12.22 5.43
N GLY A 160 -18.74 -12.67 6.04
CA GLY A 160 -17.78 -13.58 5.42
C GLY A 160 -17.08 -12.97 4.19
N LEU A 161 -16.74 -11.69 4.26
CA LEU A 161 -16.07 -10.93 3.19
C LEU A 161 -14.58 -10.79 3.48
N ASN A 162 -13.78 -10.73 2.43
CA ASN A 162 -12.38 -10.32 2.58
C ASN A 162 -12.27 -8.82 2.85
N LEU A 163 -11.23 -8.43 3.60
CA LEU A 163 -10.93 -7.03 3.90
C LEU A 163 -9.50 -6.69 3.49
N ILE A 164 -9.36 -5.80 2.52
CA ILE A 164 -8.08 -5.29 2.04
C ILE A 164 -7.99 -3.81 2.38
N PHE A 165 -6.79 -3.33 2.73
CA PHE A 165 -6.57 -1.90 2.83
C PHE A 165 -5.57 -1.39 1.78
N ASP A 166 -5.98 -0.37 1.03
CA ASP A 166 -5.08 0.47 0.26
C ASP A 166 -4.39 1.45 1.23
N ALA A 167 -3.18 1.08 1.61
CA ALA A 167 -2.31 1.83 2.52
C ALA A 167 -1.26 2.68 1.78
N ALA A 168 -1.51 3.03 0.51
CA ALA A 168 -0.56 3.76 -0.34
C ALA A 168 -0.09 5.11 0.26
N HIS A 169 -0.81 5.67 1.21
CA HIS A 169 -0.47 6.91 1.92
C HIS A 169 -0.08 6.70 3.39
N ALA A 170 -0.06 5.46 3.88
CA ALA A 170 -0.07 5.20 5.32
C ALA A 170 1.15 4.42 5.82
N PHE A 171 2.23 4.31 5.02
CA PHE A 171 3.46 3.69 5.51
C PHE A 171 4.01 4.45 6.71
N GLY A 172 4.26 3.74 7.81
CA GLY A 172 4.71 4.33 9.07
C GLY A 172 3.60 4.91 9.95
N CYS A 173 2.33 4.82 9.54
CA CYS A 173 1.19 5.16 10.38
C CYS A 173 0.83 4.01 11.32
N ALA A 174 0.11 4.33 12.39
CA ALA A 174 -0.35 3.35 13.36
C ALA A 174 -1.78 3.67 13.82
N ARG A 175 -2.52 2.64 14.21
CA ARG A 175 -3.82 2.75 14.87
C ARG A 175 -3.82 1.94 16.18
N ASN A 176 -4.22 2.57 17.26
CA ASN A 176 -4.30 1.93 18.59
C ASN A 176 -3.00 1.20 19.03
N GLY A 177 -1.85 1.71 18.61
CA GLY A 177 -0.54 1.14 18.94
C GLY A 177 -0.06 0.02 18.00
N SER A 178 -0.87 -0.40 17.02
CA SER A 178 -0.46 -1.33 15.95
C SER A 178 -0.15 -0.57 14.67
N MET A 179 0.95 -0.96 14.02
CA MET A 179 1.32 -0.37 12.73
C MET A 179 0.32 -0.74 11.64
N VAL A 180 0.01 0.21 10.75
CA VAL A 180 -0.62 -0.08 9.47
C VAL A 180 0.26 -1.07 8.73
N GLY A 181 -0.34 -2.12 8.20
CA GLY A 181 0.29 -3.34 7.68
C GLY A 181 -0.19 -4.60 8.39
N ASN A 182 -0.88 -4.45 9.56
CA ASN A 182 -1.33 -5.55 10.41
C ASN A 182 -2.84 -5.82 10.37
N PHE A 183 -3.56 -5.17 9.45
CA PHE A 183 -5.02 -5.18 9.47
C PHE A 183 -5.61 -5.82 8.21
N GLY A 184 -6.83 -6.36 8.34
CA GLY A 184 -7.50 -7.10 7.27
C GLY A 184 -6.73 -8.35 6.84
N ASP A 185 -7.06 -8.89 5.67
CA ASP A 185 -6.33 -10.02 5.07
C ASP A 185 -4.95 -9.56 4.58
N CYS A 186 -4.88 -8.35 4.01
CA CYS A 186 -3.62 -7.70 3.64
C CYS A 186 -3.76 -6.18 3.47
N GLU A 187 -2.63 -5.50 3.51
CA GLU A 187 -2.52 -4.07 3.26
C GLU A 187 -1.49 -3.79 2.16
N VAL A 188 -1.78 -2.85 1.27
CA VAL A 188 -0.95 -2.57 0.10
C VAL A 188 -0.35 -1.17 0.20
N PHE A 189 0.98 -1.11 0.25
CA PHE A 189 1.75 0.13 0.32
C PHE A 189 2.26 0.59 -1.04
N SER A 190 2.40 1.90 -1.20
CA SER A 190 3.07 2.52 -2.34
C SER A 190 4.40 3.13 -1.92
N PHE A 191 5.44 2.82 -2.68
CA PHE A 191 6.76 3.41 -2.56
C PHE A 191 7.14 4.24 -3.79
N HIS A 192 6.12 4.78 -4.48
CA HIS A 192 6.32 5.73 -5.57
C HIS A 192 7.08 6.98 -5.09
N ALA A 193 7.84 7.61 -5.96
CA ALA A 193 8.73 8.74 -5.65
C ALA A 193 8.07 9.91 -4.89
N THR A 194 6.76 10.10 -5.01
CA THR A 194 6.01 11.15 -4.31
C THR A 194 5.60 10.78 -2.89
N LYS A 195 5.81 9.54 -2.47
CA LYS A 195 5.43 9.07 -1.13
C LYS A 195 6.46 9.48 -0.08
N PHE A 196 6.02 9.52 1.17
CA PHE A 196 6.89 9.82 2.32
C PHE A 196 8.12 8.89 2.37
N PHE A 197 7.89 7.58 2.24
CA PHE A 197 8.91 6.58 2.01
C PHE A 197 8.82 6.12 0.56
N ASN A 198 9.94 6.11 -0.16
CA ASN A 198 9.93 5.75 -1.57
C ASN A 198 11.18 4.97 -1.99
N THR A 199 11.00 4.20 -3.06
CA THR A 199 12.06 3.45 -3.75
C THR A 199 12.17 3.86 -5.23
N PHE A 200 11.89 5.13 -5.54
CA PHE A 200 11.61 5.70 -6.87
C PHE A 200 10.31 5.17 -7.45
N GLU A 201 10.22 3.89 -7.76
CA GLU A 201 9.04 3.10 -8.00
C GLU A 201 9.06 1.87 -7.11
N GLY A 202 7.89 1.48 -6.63
CA GLY A 202 7.73 0.31 -5.78
C GLY A 202 6.42 0.31 -5.00
N GLY A 203 6.22 -0.78 -4.32
CA GLY A 203 5.15 -1.01 -3.36
C GLY A 203 5.44 -2.28 -2.58
N ALA A 204 4.55 -2.62 -1.67
CA ALA A 204 4.60 -3.89 -0.97
C ALA A 204 3.20 -4.32 -0.54
N ILE A 205 2.99 -5.63 -0.47
CA ILE A 205 1.83 -6.25 0.18
C ILE A 205 2.29 -6.75 1.53
N ALA A 206 1.63 -6.34 2.60
CA ALA A 206 1.86 -6.82 3.96
C ALA A 206 0.72 -7.72 4.41
N THR A 207 1.02 -8.85 5.01
CA THR A 207 0.02 -9.78 5.55
C THR A 207 0.58 -10.59 6.72
N ASN A 208 -0.31 -11.09 7.56
CA ASN A 208 -0.02 -12.06 8.61
C ASN A 208 -0.55 -13.47 8.29
N ASP A 209 -1.15 -13.64 7.11
CA ASP A 209 -1.59 -14.93 6.61
C ASP A 209 -0.40 -15.66 5.95
N ASP A 210 -0.20 -16.91 6.36
CA ASP A 210 0.91 -17.76 5.86
C ASP A 210 0.55 -18.42 4.51
N GLU A 211 -0.72 -18.40 4.10
CA GLU A 211 -1.21 -19.05 2.87
C GLU A 211 -1.43 -18.03 1.73
N LEU A 212 -1.65 -16.75 2.06
CA LEU A 212 -1.82 -15.67 1.10
C LEU A 212 -0.48 -15.29 0.45
#